data_20c396eb6fa9a49e3806d09ea8d5df46
#
_entry.id   20c396eb6fa9a49e3806d09ea8d5df46
#
_cell.length_a   1.000
_cell.length_b   1.000
_cell.length_c   1.000
_cell.angle_alpha   90.00
_cell.angle_beta   90.00
_cell.angle_gamma   90.00
#
_symmetry.space_group_name_H-M   'P 1'
#
loop_
_entity.id
_entity.type
_entity.pdbx_description
1 polymer ?
#
loop_
_entity_poly.entity_id
_entity_poly.type
_entity_poly.pdbx_seq_one_letter_code
_entity_poly.pdbx_strand_id
1 'polypeptide(L)'
;MRGLDALPVEGPLLVVPNHDSQWDPILIGLAAKRRRRLRYLARASLWRIPGLAPIMRGLRQIPIRRGVGDAAALEDAVAALRAGEAVCVFPEGGLSWGEARRARSGVGRLAQACPGVQVVLCAISGATDYVRFPRRPRVTVSFLNQPTASHVRMRTRGSWPNGCSMR
;
A
#
# COMPACT_ATOMS: atom_id res chain seq x y z
N MET A 1 11.19 -1.31 12.80
CA MET A 1 10.21 -0.32 12.34
C MET A 1 10.88 1.03 12.27
N ARG A 2 10.75 1.79 11.16
CA ARG A 2 11.40 3.08 10.93
C ARG A 2 10.41 4.06 10.28
N GLY A 3 10.59 5.37 10.51
CA GLY A 3 9.85 6.42 9.81
C GLY A 3 8.36 6.52 10.13
N LEU A 4 7.91 6.14 11.33
CA LEU A 4 6.50 6.31 11.73
C LEU A 4 6.05 7.78 11.66
N ASP A 5 6.98 8.71 11.84
CA ASP A 5 6.70 10.15 11.77
C ASP A 5 6.32 10.60 10.36
N ALA A 6 6.64 9.80 9.34
CA ALA A 6 6.18 10.01 7.97
C ALA A 6 4.67 9.83 7.81
N LEU A 7 4.01 9.12 8.73
CA LEU A 7 2.55 8.96 8.71
C LEU A 7 1.89 10.16 9.41
N PRO A 8 1.13 11.02 8.72
CA PRO A 8 0.36 12.08 9.35
C PRO A 8 -0.70 11.48 10.27
N VAL A 9 -0.97 12.13 11.38
CA VAL A 9 -1.99 11.70 12.36
C VAL A 9 -3.39 11.86 11.79
N GLU A 10 -3.61 12.89 10.96
CA GLU A 10 -4.89 13.26 10.38
C GLU A 10 -4.76 13.59 8.89
N GLY A 11 -5.90 13.76 8.22
CA GLY A 11 -5.99 14.10 6.81
C GLY A 11 -5.88 12.91 5.86
N PRO A 12 -6.14 13.12 4.56
CA PRO A 12 -6.11 12.07 3.56
C PRO A 12 -4.70 11.51 3.37
N LEU A 13 -4.55 10.20 3.53
CA LEU A 13 -3.27 9.51 3.43
C LEU A 13 -3.36 8.32 2.49
N LEU A 14 -2.47 8.26 1.52
CA LEU A 14 -2.30 7.13 0.61
C LEU A 14 -0.96 6.44 0.90
N VAL A 15 -1.00 5.22 1.46
CA VAL A 15 0.19 4.41 1.72
C VAL A 15 0.40 3.45 0.56
N VAL A 16 1.62 3.41 0.04
CA VAL A 16 1.98 2.63 -1.15
C VAL A 16 3.15 1.69 -0.82
N PRO A 17 2.87 0.45 -0.40
CA PRO A 17 3.88 -0.56 -0.10
C PRO A 17 4.25 -1.45 -1.29
N ASN A 18 5.42 -2.13 -1.21
CA ASN A 18 5.68 -3.34 -1.98
C ASN A 18 4.88 -4.53 -1.41
N HIS A 19 4.73 -5.61 -2.20
CA HIS A 19 3.89 -6.75 -1.83
C HIS A 19 4.54 -8.10 -2.14
N ASP A 20 5.37 -8.58 -1.23
CA ASP A 20 6.11 -9.83 -1.39
C ASP A 20 5.48 -11.01 -0.63
N SER A 21 4.66 -10.74 0.39
CA SER A 21 4.07 -11.75 1.26
C SER A 21 2.59 -11.46 1.57
N GLN A 22 1.82 -12.52 1.80
CA GLN A 22 0.43 -12.39 2.30
C GLN A 22 0.36 -11.77 3.70
N TRP A 23 1.47 -11.77 4.44
CA TRP A 23 1.57 -11.16 5.77
C TRP A 23 1.79 -9.64 5.73
N ASP A 24 2.19 -9.08 4.58
CA ASP A 24 2.50 -7.65 4.47
C ASP A 24 1.38 -6.74 4.98
N PRO A 25 0.09 -6.93 4.59
CA PRO A 25 -0.98 -6.06 5.07
C PRO A 25 -1.12 -6.07 6.60
N ILE A 26 -0.94 -7.24 7.21
CA ILE A 26 -1.04 -7.41 8.66
C ILE A 26 0.12 -6.72 9.35
N LEU A 27 1.35 -6.95 8.88
CA LEU A 27 2.58 -6.41 9.47
C LEU A 27 2.64 -4.88 9.32
N ILE A 28 2.25 -4.35 8.15
CA ILE A 28 2.17 -2.91 7.91
C ILE A 28 1.07 -2.29 8.79
N GLY A 29 -0.10 -2.95 8.87
CA GLY A 29 -1.20 -2.49 9.73
C GLY A 29 -0.82 -2.45 11.20
N LEU A 30 -0.12 -3.46 11.70
CA LEU A 30 0.42 -3.50 13.06
C LEU A 30 1.48 -2.42 13.30
N ALA A 31 2.32 -2.15 12.31
CA ALA A 31 3.32 -1.10 12.38
C ALA A 31 2.68 0.29 12.43
N ALA A 32 1.65 0.53 11.62
CA ALA A 32 0.97 1.82 11.53
C ALA A 32 -0.05 2.09 12.65
N LYS A 33 -0.61 1.05 13.31
CA LYS A 33 -1.80 1.14 14.19
C LYS A 33 -1.72 2.18 15.30
N ARG A 34 -0.52 2.50 15.79
CA ARG A 34 -0.30 3.50 16.85
C ARG A 34 -0.45 4.94 16.34
N ARG A 35 -0.35 5.12 15.04
CA ARG A 35 -0.40 6.44 14.40
C ARG A 35 -1.66 6.59 13.54
N ARG A 36 -1.93 5.58 12.66
CA ARG A 36 -3.07 5.57 11.74
C ARG A 36 -3.63 4.17 11.56
N ARG A 37 -4.94 4.05 11.46
CA ARG A 37 -5.59 2.84 10.97
C ARG A 37 -5.61 2.87 9.45
N LEU A 38 -5.15 1.80 8.82
CA LEU A 38 -5.08 1.69 7.37
C LEU A 38 -6.26 0.85 6.84
N ARG A 39 -6.93 1.37 5.83
CA ARG A 39 -7.92 0.63 5.03
C ARG A 39 -7.25 0.11 3.77
N TYR A 40 -7.33 -1.18 3.54
CA TYR A 40 -6.71 -1.83 2.38
C TYR A 40 -7.73 -2.10 1.29
N LEU A 41 -7.31 -1.97 0.02
CA LEU A 41 -8.02 -2.57 -1.07
C LEU A 41 -7.73 -4.07 -1.06
N ALA A 42 -8.65 -4.85 -0.54
CA ALA A 42 -8.48 -6.28 -0.31
C ALA A 42 -9.35 -7.10 -1.27
N ARG A 43 -8.85 -8.26 -1.70
CA ARG A 43 -9.57 -9.13 -2.66
C ARG A 43 -10.97 -9.48 -2.14
N ALA A 44 -12.02 -9.22 -2.92
CA ALA A 44 -13.41 -9.46 -2.54
C ALA A 44 -13.71 -10.92 -2.14
N SER A 45 -12.94 -11.90 -2.65
CA SER A 45 -13.07 -13.30 -2.25
C SER A 45 -12.77 -13.56 -0.77
N LEU A 46 -12.04 -12.66 -0.08
CA LEU A 46 -11.76 -12.79 1.36
C LEU A 46 -13.05 -12.70 2.21
N TRP A 47 -14.07 -11.98 1.73
CA TRP A 47 -15.37 -11.91 2.40
C TRP A 47 -16.19 -13.21 2.33
N ARG A 48 -15.78 -14.16 1.48
CA ARG A 48 -16.42 -15.49 1.38
C ARG A 48 -15.82 -16.49 2.36
N ILE A 49 -14.70 -16.16 3.01
CA ILE A 49 -14.06 -17.04 3.99
C ILE A 49 -14.82 -16.94 5.31
N PRO A 50 -15.34 -18.07 5.87
CA PRO A 50 -16.03 -18.08 7.14
C PRO A 50 -15.20 -17.41 8.25
N GLY A 51 -15.84 -16.56 9.06
CA GLY A 51 -15.19 -15.83 10.15
C GLY A 51 -14.35 -14.62 9.73
N LEU A 52 -13.90 -14.51 8.47
CA LEU A 52 -13.08 -13.38 8.01
C LEU A 52 -13.91 -12.17 7.61
N ALA A 53 -15.12 -12.38 7.08
CA ALA A 53 -15.99 -11.28 6.65
C ALA A 53 -16.31 -10.25 7.77
N PRO A 54 -16.67 -10.64 9.01
CA PRO A 54 -16.90 -9.67 10.09
C PRO A 54 -15.61 -8.91 10.43
N ILE A 55 -14.45 -9.55 10.40
CA ILE A 55 -13.16 -8.90 10.65
C ILE A 55 -12.88 -7.85 9.57
N MET A 56 -13.05 -8.20 8.29
CA MET A 56 -12.83 -7.28 7.17
C MET A 56 -13.76 -6.07 7.23
N ARG A 57 -15.04 -6.28 7.63
CA ARG A 57 -16.00 -5.19 7.85
C ARG A 57 -15.62 -4.33 9.04
N GLY A 58 -15.28 -4.94 10.19
CA GLY A 58 -14.87 -4.22 11.40
C GLY A 58 -13.61 -3.39 11.19
N LEU A 59 -12.70 -3.85 10.34
CA LEU A 59 -11.53 -3.10 9.90
C LEU A 59 -11.83 -2.13 8.75
N ARG A 60 -13.10 -2.06 8.27
CA ARG A 60 -13.57 -1.20 7.17
C ARG A 60 -12.74 -1.36 5.89
N GLN A 61 -12.32 -2.60 5.58
CA GLN A 61 -11.54 -2.88 4.38
C GLN A 61 -12.39 -2.70 3.12
N ILE A 62 -11.76 -2.28 2.01
CA ILE A 62 -12.42 -1.99 0.74
C ILE A 62 -12.32 -3.24 -0.16
N PRO A 63 -13.45 -3.89 -0.51
CA PRO A 63 -13.41 -5.06 -1.38
C PRO A 63 -13.08 -4.67 -2.82
N ILE A 64 -12.10 -5.34 -3.45
CA ILE A 64 -11.75 -5.13 -4.86
C ILE A 64 -11.82 -6.42 -5.66
N ARG A 65 -12.45 -6.37 -6.84
CA ARG A 65 -12.45 -7.44 -7.85
C ARG A 65 -11.29 -7.22 -8.79
N ARG A 66 -10.31 -8.13 -8.77
CA ARG A 66 -9.13 -8.02 -9.62
C ARG A 66 -9.45 -8.41 -11.06
N GLY A 67 -8.80 -7.76 -12.02
CA GLY A 67 -8.87 -8.10 -13.44
C GLY A 67 -9.89 -7.32 -14.27
N VAL A 68 -10.85 -6.64 -13.66
CA VAL A 68 -11.97 -5.97 -14.34
C VAL A 68 -12.03 -4.45 -14.12
N GLY A 69 -10.95 -3.81 -13.71
CA GLY A 69 -10.95 -2.37 -13.48
C GLY A 69 -12.11 -1.95 -12.54
N ASP A 70 -12.10 -2.40 -11.28
CA ASP A 70 -13.20 -2.20 -10.33
C ASP A 70 -13.34 -0.71 -9.97
N ALA A 71 -14.19 0.01 -10.73
CA ALA A 71 -14.45 1.43 -10.52
C ALA A 71 -15.06 1.70 -9.15
N ALA A 72 -15.97 0.82 -8.69
CA ALA A 72 -16.61 0.98 -7.39
C ALA A 72 -15.60 0.92 -6.23
N ALA A 73 -14.63 0.02 -6.29
CA ALA A 73 -13.57 -0.05 -5.27
C ALA A 73 -12.67 1.20 -5.29
N LEU A 74 -12.45 1.81 -6.45
CA LEU A 74 -11.71 3.07 -6.54
C LEU A 74 -12.55 4.23 -6.00
N GLU A 75 -13.84 4.27 -6.27
CA GLU A 75 -14.77 5.28 -5.71
C GLU A 75 -14.84 5.20 -4.20
N ASP A 76 -14.95 3.99 -3.63
CA ASP A 76 -14.92 3.78 -2.17
C ASP A 76 -13.58 4.23 -1.56
N ALA A 77 -12.47 3.99 -2.25
CA ALA A 77 -11.15 4.44 -1.80
C ALA A 77 -11.02 5.97 -1.84
N VAL A 78 -11.55 6.63 -2.91
CA VAL A 78 -11.60 8.10 -3.01
C VAL A 78 -12.48 8.68 -1.92
N ALA A 79 -13.66 8.09 -1.67
CA ALA A 79 -14.56 8.53 -0.61
C ALA A 79 -13.88 8.43 0.77
N ALA A 80 -13.15 7.35 1.04
CA ALA A 80 -12.38 7.18 2.27
C ALA A 80 -11.28 8.25 2.40
N LEU A 81 -10.51 8.51 1.34
CA LEU A 81 -9.49 9.56 1.33
C LEU A 81 -10.09 10.95 1.58
N ARG A 82 -11.20 11.28 0.90
CA ARG A 82 -11.91 12.57 1.10
C ARG A 82 -12.46 12.73 2.51
N ALA A 83 -12.80 11.63 3.18
CA ALA A 83 -13.17 11.62 4.59
C ALA A 83 -11.97 11.74 5.55
N GLY A 84 -10.76 11.98 5.03
CA GLY A 84 -9.54 12.11 5.83
C GLY A 84 -8.98 10.77 6.33
N GLU A 85 -9.45 9.64 5.79
CA GLU A 85 -8.97 8.32 6.20
C GLU A 85 -7.66 7.95 5.49
N ALA A 86 -6.98 6.92 6.01
CA ALA A 86 -5.76 6.39 5.43
C ALA A 86 -6.06 5.13 4.61
N VAL A 87 -5.76 5.18 3.32
CA VAL A 87 -5.93 4.06 2.38
C VAL A 87 -4.56 3.49 2.01
N CYS A 88 -4.43 2.18 2.05
CA CYS A 88 -3.23 1.46 1.67
C CYS A 88 -3.47 0.63 0.41
N VAL A 89 -2.67 0.87 -0.62
CA VAL A 89 -2.82 0.22 -1.92
C VAL A 89 -1.50 -0.38 -2.36
N PHE A 90 -1.49 -1.68 -2.61
CA PHE A 90 -0.37 -2.37 -3.20
C PHE A 90 -0.36 -2.12 -4.71
N PRO A 91 0.59 -1.34 -5.25
CA PRO A 91 0.57 -0.90 -6.65
C PRO A 91 0.72 -2.05 -7.65
N GLU A 92 1.35 -3.13 -7.23
CA GLU A 92 1.59 -4.32 -8.04
C GLU A 92 0.30 -5.11 -8.32
N GLY A 93 -0.74 -4.92 -7.52
CA GLY A 93 -2.03 -5.59 -7.65
C GLY A 93 -2.01 -7.08 -7.34
N GLY A 94 -0.90 -7.60 -6.84
CA GLY A 94 -0.70 -9.00 -6.43
C GLY A 94 0.67 -9.21 -5.81
N LEU A 95 0.93 -10.40 -5.30
CA LEU A 95 2.22 -10.76 -4.72
C LEU A 95 3.30 -10.77 -5.80
N SER A 96 4.45 -10.16 -5.51
CA SER A 96 5.62 -10.10 -6.40
C SER A 96 6.53 -11.32 -6.26
N TRP A 97 6.49 -11.98 -5.09
CA TRP A 97 7.38 -13.12 -4.78
C TRP A 97 8.87 -12.80 -4.91
N GLY A 98 9.23 -11.54 -4.65
CA GLY A 98 10.61 -11.05 -4.77
C GLY A 98 11.00 -10.57 -6.18
N GLU A 99 10.09 -10.64 -7.16
CA GLU A 99 10.30 -10.11 -8.50
C GLU A 99 9.74 -8.69 -8.62
N ALA A 100 10.47 -7.81 -9.31
CA ALA A 100 9.98 -6.46 -9.57
C ALA A 100 8.76 -6.47 -10.50
N ARG A 101 7.60 -6.04 -10.02
CA ARG A 101 6.37 -5.94 -10.80
C ARG A 101 6.07 -4.49 -11.16
N ARG A 102 5.55 -4.30 -12.37
CA ARG A 102 5.12 -2.98 -12.81
C ARG A 102 3.94 -2.48 -11.98
N ALA A 103 4.07 -1.26 -11.43
CA ALA A 103 2.98 -0.60 -10.74
C ALA A 103 1.80 -0.33 -11.68
N ARG A 104 0.59 -0.58 -11.21
CA ARG A 104 -0.66 -0.28 -11.91
C ARG A 104 -1.06 1.19 -11.71
N SER A 105 -1.83 1.74 -12.63
CA SER A 105 -2.27 3.13 -12.62
C SER A 105 -3.23 3.52 -11.49
N GLY A 106 -3.72 2.56 -10.70
CA GLY A 106 -4.71 2.80 -9.63
C GLY A 106 -4.23 3.81 -8.58
N VAL A 107 -2.96 3.73 -8.16
CA VAL A 107 -2.38 4.67 -7.19
C VAL A 107 -2.38 6.10 -7.75
N GLY A 108 -1.97 6.27 -9.02
CA GLY A 108 -1.98 7.58 -9.68
C GLY A 108 -3.39 8.16 -9.81
N ARG A 109 -4.39 7.33 -10.13
CA ARG A 109 -5.80 7.75 -10.20
C ARG A 109 -6.33 8.22 -8.84
N LEU A 110 -6.01 7.50 -7.76
CA LEU A 110 -6.40 7.89 -6.40
C LEU A 110 -5.76 9.22 -5.99
N ALA A 111 -4.47 9.40 -6.29
CA ALA A 111 -3.76 10.65 -5.99
C ALA A 111 -4.35 11.83 -6.78
N GLN A 112 -4.72 11.65 -8.05
CA GLN A 112 -5.35 12.67 -8.88
C GLN A 112 -6.78 13.00 -8.42
N ALA A 113 -7.56 11.99 -7.98
CA ALA A 113 -8.95 12.16 -7.55
C ALA A 113 -9.11 12.81 -6.17
N CYS A 114 -8.03 12.86 -5.38
CA CYS A 114 -8.02 13.49 -4.06
C CYS A 114 -6.86 14.50 -3.96
N PRO A 115 -7.04 15.73 -4.44
CA PRO A 115 -6.06 16.80 -4.29
C PRO A 115 -5.72 17.03 -2.81
N GLY A 116 -4.42 17.14 -2.49
CA GLY A 116 -3.95 17.29 -1.11
C GLY A 116 -3.74 15.97 -0.35
N VAL A 117 -3.99 14.81 -0.99
CA VAL A 117 -3.61 13.51 -0.39
C VAL A 117 -2.11 13.43 -0.17
N GLN A 118 -1.70 13.08 1.04
CA GLN A 118 -0.31 12.79 1.31
C GLN A 118 0.02 11.36 0.87
N VAL A 119 1.06 11.20 0.06
CA VAL A 119 1.51 9.90 -0.42
C VAL A 119 2.74 9.48 0.38
N VAL A 120 2.65 8.33 1.06
CA VAL A 120 3.74 7.76 1.82
C VAL A 120 4.11 6.41 1.22
N LEU A 121 5.37 6.26 0.84
CA LEU A 121 5.88 4.97 0.43
C LEU A 121 6.15 4.10 1.65
N CYS A 122 5.89 2.81 1.53
CA CYS A 122 6.20 1.86 2.58
C CYS A 122 7.05 0.73 2.02
N ALA A 123 8.21 0.51 2.59
CA ALA A 123 9.05 -0.63 2.25
C ALA A 123 8.92 -1.69 3.35
N ILE A 124 8.53 -2.90 2.97
CA ILE A 124 8.53 -4.07 3.85
C ILE A 124 9.51 -5.11 3.32
N SER A 125 10.31 -5.68 4.21
CA SER A 125 11.26 -6.74 3.90
C SER A 125 11.31 -7.81 4.99
N GLY A 126 11.70 -9.05 4.62
CA GLY A 126 11.78 -10.18 5.54
C GLY A 126 10.44 -10.85 5.86
N ALA A 127 9.33 -10.43 5.23
CA ALA A 127 8.00 -11.01 5.48
C ALA A 127 7.81 -12.37 4.80
N THR A 128 8.56 -12.68 3.75
CA THR A 128 8.50 -13.97 3.02
C THR A 128 8.93 -15.15 3.88
N ASP A 129 9.86 -14.92 4.81
CA ASP A 129 10.38 -15.97 5.70
C ASP A 129 9.59 -16.09 7.01
N TYR A 130 8.53 -15.29 7.20
CA TYR A 130 7.78 -15.23 8.46
C TYR A 130 7.16 -16.58 8.87
N VAL A 131 6.89 -17.45 7.92
CA VAL A 131 6.26 -18.77 8.15
C VAL A 131 7.26 -19.92 8.15
N ARG A 132 8.55 -19.67 7.89
CA ARG A 132 9.59 -20.72 7.85
C ARG A 132 10.20 -20.96 9.22
N PHE A 133 9.48 -21.69 10.10
CA PHE A 133 10.06 -22.21 11.34
C PHE A 133 11.22 -23.21 11.01
N PRO A 134 12.37 -23.18 11.72
CA PRO A 134 12.69 -22.46 12.97
C PRO A 134 13.33 -21.07 12.79
N ARG A 135 13.36 -20.52 11.58
CA ARG A 135 13.95 -19.21 11.32
C ARG A 135 13.14 -18.11 11.99
N ARG A 136 13.83 -17.19 12.67
CA ARG A 136 13.24 -15.95 13.20
C ARG A 136 13.51 -14.82 12.20
N PRO A 137 12.63 -14.55 11.24
CA PRO A 137 12.85 -13.53 10.24
C PRO A 137 12.85 -12.14 10.91
N ARG A 138 13.79 -11.31 10.52
CA ARG A 138 13.77 -9.89 10.87
C ARG A 138 12.91 -9.14 9.88
N VAL A 139 11.65 -8.92 10.23
CA VAL A 139 10.77 -8.08 9.42
C VAL A 139 11.06 -6.61 9.68
N THR A 140 11.32 -5.88 8.63
CA THR A 140 11.49 -4.44 8.67
C THR A 140 10.37 -3.75 7.90
N VAL A 141 9.71 -2.78 8.55
CA VAL A 141 8.73 -1.89 7.91
C VAL A 141 9.26 -0.47 8.04
N SER A 142 9.38 0.23 6.91
CA SER A 142 9.87 1.59 6.82
C SER A 142 8.88 2.46 6.05
N PHE A 143 8.51 3.60 6.62
CA PHE A 143 7.66 4.61 5.98
C PHE A 143 8.52 5.78 5.51
N LEU A 144 8.31 6.24 4.28
CA LEU A 144 9.11 7.27 3.62
C LEU A 144 8.16 8.34 3.07
N ASN A 145 8.32 9.58 3.54
CA ASN A 145 7.61 10.71 2.96
C ASN A 145 8.08 10.91 1.52
N GLN A 146 7.12 11.03 0.60
CA GLN A 146 7.41 11.64 -0.69
C GLN A 146 7.28 13.16 -0.53
N PRO A 147 8.18 13.96 -1.12
CA PRO A 147 7.93 15.38 -1.24
C PRO A 147 6.60 15.57 -1.98
N THR A 148 5.74 16.43 -1.43
CA THR A 148 4.39 16.74 -1.92
C THR A 148 4.38 16.86 -3.44
N ALA A 149 3.41 16.26 -4.10
CA ALA A 149 3.29 16.14 -5.57
C ALA A 149 3.33 17.45 -6.37
N SER A 150 3.45 18.60 -5.74
CA SER A 150 3.69 19.90 -6.39
C SER A 150 5.02 20.00 -7.15
N HIS A 151 5.92 19.04 -6.99
CA HIS A 151 7.24 19.01 -7.65
C HIS A 151 7.55 17.72 -8.42
N VAL A 152 6.62 16.81 -8.61
CA VAL A 152 6.83 15.72 -9.58
C VAL A 152 6.58 16.25 -10.99
N ARG A 153 7.49 17.06 -11.49
CA ARG A 153 7.75 17.10 -12.94
C ARG A 153 8.11 15.68 -13.32
N MET A 154 7.24 15.02 -14.07
CA MET A 154 7.62 13.81 -14.81
C MET A 154 8.89 14.16 -15.61
N ARG A 155 10.04 13.79 -15.11
CA ARG A 155 11.23 13.66 -15.94
C ARG A 155 11.00 12.46 -16.83
N THR A 156 10.47 12.73 -18.00
CA THR A 156 10.57 11.83 -19.12
C THR A 156 12.05 11.64 -19.42
N ARG A 157 12.50 10.38 -19.37
CA ARG A 157 13.79 9.87 -19.85
C ARG A 157 15.03 10.59 -19.34
N GLY A 158 15.83 9.91 -18.57
CA GLY A 158 17.23 10.21 -18.41
C GLY A 158 17.79 9.94 -17.03
N SER A 159 18.59 8.88 -16.96
CA SER A 159 19.63 8.61 -15.97
C SER A 159 19.26 8.56 -14.50
N TRP A 160 19.16 7.33 -14.01
CA TRP A 160 19.42 7.03 -12.62
C TRP A 160 20.90 7.32 -12.31
N PRO A 161 21.23 8.00 -11.20
CA PRO A 161 22.60 8.08 -10.76
C PRO A 161 23.01 6.70 -10.24
N ASN A 162 23.97 6.11 -10.88
CA ASN A 162 24.67 4.86 -10.68
C ASN A 162 24.29 3.77 -11.71
N GLY A 163 24.95 3.83 -12.82
CA GLY A 163 25.41 2.87 -13.80
C GLY A 163 24.96 1.41 -13.63
N CYS A 164 23.70 1.08 -13.99
CA CYS A 164 23.36 -0.27 -14.38
C CYS A 164 22.83 -0.23 -15.81
N SER A 165 23.76 -0.46 -16.75
CA SER A 165 23.48 -0.66 -18.16
C SER A 165 22.81 -2.03 -18.29
N MET A 166 21.56 -2.06 -18.78
CA MET A 166 20.99 -3.29 -19.32
C MET A 166 21.53 -3.51 -20.72
N ARG A 167 22.27 -4.61 -20.86
CA ARG A 167 22.40 -5.32 -22.16
C ARG A 167 21.33 -6.38 -22.23
#